data_84658a236bd163e01e054f6cbc6f546a
#
_entry.id   84658a236bd163e01e054f6cbc6f546a
#
_cell.length_a   1.000
_cell.length_b   1.000
_cell.length_c   1.000
_cell.angle_alpha   90.00
_cell.angle_beta   90.00
_cell.angle_gamma   90.00
#
_symmetry.space_group_name_H-M   'P 1'
#
loop_
_entity.id
_entity.type
_entity.pdbx_description
1 polymer ?
#
loop_
_entity_poly.entity_id
_entity_poly.type
_entity_poly.pdbx_seq_one_letter_code
_entity_poly.pdbx_strand_id
1 'polypeptide(L)'
;MTTYELNKYMETHPEIDDEIDNGLRNLEKTDNNVIIDSRMAWHFVPSSFSVYMTTDILVSAKRIMDAKRDSEPFSSIEEAVNSLKARRASESKRYLELYGVDIKDMNNYKFVIDTSIRTPDEVANEILHHYRLWKEGKPFPHTLDK
;
A
#
# COMPACT_ATOMS: atom_id res chain seq x y z
N MET A 1 -6.90 18.00 -7.58
CA MET A 1 -5.57 17.38 -7.80
C MET A 1 -5.74 15.88 -7.91
N THR A 2 -5.19 15.28 -8.98
CA THR A 2 -5.19 13.81 -9.15
C THR A 2 -4.15 13.16 -8.23
N THR A 3 -4.23 11.85 -8.05
CA THR A 3 -3.23 11.08 -7.31
C THR A 3 -1.83 11.21 -7.93
N TYR A 4 -1.76 11.25 -9.26
CA TYR A 4 -0.50 11.46 -9.97
C TYR A 4 0.10 12.85 -9.68
N GLU A 5 -0.71 13.88 -9.77
CA GLU A 5 -0.29 15.27 -9.50
C GLU A 5 0.19 15.44 -8.06
N LEU A 6 -0.52 14.84 -7.10
CA LEU A 6 -0.12 14.85 -5.69
C LEU A 6 1.24 14.19 -5.49
N ASN A 7 1.46 13.02 -6.07
CA ASN A 7 2.75 12.32 -5.95
C ASN A 7 3.89 13.15 -6.56
N LYS A 8 3.67 13.80 -7.69
CA LYS A 8 4.65 14.71 -8.30
C LYS A 8 4.95 15.91 -7.41
N TYR A 9 3.92 16.50 -6.83
CA TYR A 9 4.07 17.62 -5.91
C TYR A 9 4.89 17.24 -4.68
N MET A 10 4.65 16.06 -4.11
CA MET A 10 5.35 15.56 -2.93
C MET A 10 6.84 15.30 -3.17
N GLU A 11 7.27 15.07 -4.42
CA GLU A 11 8.70 14.93 -4.75
C GLU A 11 9.53 16.16 -4.38
N THR A 12 8.90 17.33 -4.40
CA THR A 12 9.55 18.63 -4.08
C THR A 12 9.04 19.26 -2.78
N HIS A 13 8.13 18.59 -2.08
CA HIS A 13 7.51 19.09 -0.83
C HIS A 13 7.58 18.03 0.27
N PRO A 14 8.78 17.79 0.83
CA PRO A 14 8.99 16.74 1.85
C PRO A 14 8.23 16.99 3.16
N GLU A 15 7.78 18.21 3.41
CA GLU A 15 6.98 18.57 4.60
C GLU A 15 5.66 17.79 4.67
N ILE A 16 5.08 17.40 3.52
CA ILE A 16 3.84 16.62 3.47
C ILE A 16 4.11 15.20 3.98
N ASP A 17 5.21 14.59 3.55
CA ASP A 17 5.63 13.28 4.06
C ASP A 17 5.92 13.34 5.56
N ASP A 18 6.55 14.41 6.05
CA ASP A 18 6.83 14.59 7.48
C ASP A 18 5.55 14.63 8.32
N GLU A 19 4.51 15.32 7.85
CA GLU A 19 3.21 15.36 8.54
C GLU A 19 2.56 13.97 8.62
N ILE A 20 2.57 13.23 7.52
CA ILE A 20 2.05 11.86 7.46
C ILE A 20 2.84 10.95 8.42
N ASP A 21 4.16 11.03 8.38
CA ASP A 21 5.07 10.22 9.19
C ASP A 21 4.87 10.46 10.69
N ASN A 22 4.69 11.72 11.10
CA ASN A 22 4.43 12.08 12.49
C ASN A 22 3.11 11.51 12.99
N GLY A 23 2.08 11.51 12.15
CA GLY A 23 0.81 10.86 12.46
C GLY A 23 0.98 9.35 12.69
N LEU A 24 1.76 8.68 11.85
CA LEU A 24 2.06 7.25 11.97
C LEU A 24 2.89 6.94 13.23
N ARG A 25 3.93 7.73 13.51
CA ARG A 25 4.74 7.57 14.73
C ARG A 25 3.90 7.70 16.01
N ASN A 26 2.92 8.60 16.01
CA ASN A 26 2.02 8.77 17.14
C ASN A 26 1.13 7.53 17.35
N LEU A 27 0.71 6.85 16.27
CA LEU A 27 -0.05 5.59 16.37
C LEU A 27 0.76 4.47 17.03
N GLU A 28 2.07 4.39 16.78
CA GLU A 28 2.93 3.40 17.45
C GLU A 28 2.99 3.60 18.96
N LYS A 29 2.85 4.84 19.43
CA LYS A 29 2.91 5.19 20.86
C LYS A 29 1.58 5.00 21.59
N THR A 30 0.50 4.69 20.87
CA THR A 30 -0.84 4.56 21.43
C THR A 30 -1.31 3.11 21.35
N ASP A 31 -2.10 2.67 22.32
CA ASP A 31 -2.73 1.35 22.31
C ASP A 31 -4.08 1.45 21.61
N ASN A 32 -4.10 1.18 20.32
CA ASN A 32 -5.26 1.33 19.45
C ASN A 32 -5.57 0.06 18.65
N ASN A 33 -6.87 -0.20 18.51
CA ASN A 33 -7.39 -1.15 17.52
C ASN A 33 -7.76 -0.38 16.26
N VAL A 34 -6.82 -0.23 15.33
CA VAL A 34 -7.00 0.57 14.12
C VAL A 34 -6.56 -0.19 12.88
N ILE A 35 -7.19 0.12 11.76
CA ILE A 35 -6.73 -0.28 10.43
C ILE A 35 -6.12 0.96 9.79
N ILE A 36 -4.89 0.84 9.30
CA ILE A 36 -4.15 1.95 8.70
C ILE A 36 -3.97 1.66 7.22
N ASP A 37 -4.48 2.55 6.36
CA ASP A 37 -4.22 2.52 4.92
C ASP A 37 -3.09 3.51 4.62
N SER A 38 -1.89 2.99 4.43
CA SER A 38 -0.68 3.80 4.26
C SER A 38 0.41 3.07 3.51
N ARG A 39 1.25 3.81 2.79
CA ARG A 39 2.44 3.26 2.10
C ARG A 39 3.58 2.95 3.06
N MET A 40 3.68 3.66 4.18
CA MET A 40 4.85 3.60 5.08
C MET A 40 4.52 3.19 6.51
N ALA A 41 3.28 2.82 6.79
CA ALA A 41 2.89 2.41 8.14
C ALA A 41 3.71 1.22 8.65
N TRP A 42 4.09 0.28 7.79
CA TRP A 42 4.95 -0.86 8.16
C TRP A 42 6.29 -0.41 8.75
N HIS A 43 6.81 0.73 8.31
CA HIS A 43 8.07 1.30 8.76
C HIS A 43 7.92 2.06 10.08
N PHE A 44 6.87 2.86 10.22
CA PHE A 44 6.65 3.72 11.39
C PHE A 44 5.84 3.05 12.50
N VAL A 45 5.13 1.96 12.21
CA VAL A 45 4.33 1.19 13.17
C VAL A 45 4.75 -0.28 13.13
N PRO A 46 5.98 -0.61 13.55
CA PRO A 46 6.50 -1.98 13.40
C PRO A 46 5.73 -3.02 14.22
N SER A 47 4.98 -2.61 15.24
CA SER A 47 4.10 -3.51 16.00
C SER A 47 2.85 -3.92 15.25
N SER A 48 2.52 -3.29 14.13
CA SER A 48 1.35 -3.61 13.33
C SER A 48 1.51 -4.92 12.54
N PHE A 49 0.38 -5.55 12.19
CA PHE A 49 0.36 -6.63 11.21
C PHE A 49 0.36 -6.01 9.82
N SER A 50 1.54 -5.82 9.25
CA SER A 50 1.70 -5.17 7.95
C SER A 50 1.37 -6.13 6.81
N VAL A 51 0.47 -5.70 5.93
CA VAL A 51 0.00 -6.48 4.78
C VAL A 51 0.28 -5.70 3.49
N TYR A 52 0.88 -6.37 2.53
CA TYR A 52 1.00 -5.83 1.18
C TYR A 52 0.08 -6.59 0.23
N MET A 53 -0.75 -5.87 -0.48
CA MET A 53 -1.65 -6.44 -1.49
C MET A 53 -1.04 -6.24 -2.88
N THR A 54 -0.68 -7.36 -3.52
CA THR A 54 -0.20 -7.32 -4.90
C THR A 54 -1.34 -7.54 -5.88
N THR A 55 -1.17 -7.07 -7.11
CA THR A 55 -2.11 -7.35 -8.19
C THR A 55 -1.42 -7.14 -9.54
N ASP A 56 -1.86 -7.84 -10.57
CA ASP A 56 -1.42 -7.61 -11.94
C ASP A 56 -1.80 -6.19 -12.34
N ILE A 57 -0.88 -5.49 -13.01
CA ILE A 57 -1.08 -4.07 -13.33
C ILE A 57 -2.30 -3.82 -14.23
N LEU A 58 -2.61 -4.74 -15.14
CA LEU A 58 -3.80 -4.63 -15.99
C LEU A 58 -5.07 -4.77 -15.16
N VAL A 59 -5.08 -5.66 -14.19
CA VAL A 59 -6.20 -5.82 -13.26
C VAL A 59 -6.39 -4.56 -12.41
N SER A 60 -5.30 -3.99 -11.90
CA SER A 60 -5.35 -2.72 -11.17
C SER A 60 -5.93 -1.60 -12.02
N ALA A 61 -5.45 -1.44 -13.25
CA ALA A 61 -5.93 -0.40 -14.15
C ALA A 61 -7.42 -0.54 -14.45
N LYS A 62 -7.88 -1.76 -14.69
CA LYS A 62 -9.30 -2.06 -14.92
C LYS A 62 -10.16 -1.73 -13.70
N ARG A 63 -9.73 -2.11 -12.50
CA ARG A 63 -10.44 -1.80 -11.26
C ARG A 63 -10.57 -0.30 -11.02
N ILE A 64 -9.52 0.47 -11.29
CA ILE A 64 -9.54 1.93 -11.18
C ILE A 64 -10.54 2.53 -12.17
N MET A 65 -10.56 2.08 -13.41
CA MET A 65 -11.49 2.57 -14.41
C MET A 65 -12.94 2.20 -14.08
N ASP A 66 -13.18 0.97 -13.62
CA ASP A 66 -14.53 0.52 -13.23
C ASP A 66 -15.05 1.30 -12.00
N ALA A 67 -14.16 1.72 -11.10
CA ALA A 67 -14.51 2.52 -9.92
C ALA A 67 -14.85 3.99 -10.24
N LYS A 68 -14.49 4.49 -11.43
CA LYS A 68 -14.74 5.87 -11.89
C LYS A 68 -14.37 6.94 -10.86
N ARG A 69 -13.17 6.84 -10.31
CA ARG A 69 -12.68 7.78 -9.28
C ARG A 69 -12.34 9.13 -9.88
N ASP A 70 -12.84 10.22 -9.29
CA ASP A 70 -12.55 11.59 -9.74
C ASP A 70 -11.06 11.94 -9.61
N SER A 71 -10.35 11.39 -8.63
CA SER A 71 -8.91 11.57 -8.44
C SER A 71 -8.05 10.79 -9.45
N GLU A 72 -8.66 9.91 -10.25
CA GLU A 72 -8.00 9.06 -11.23
C GLU A 72 -8.82 9.02 -12.53
N PRO A 73 -8.94 10.19 -13.25
CA PRO A 73 -9.81 10.33 -14.42
C PRO A 73 -9.12 9.85 -15.70
N PHE A 74 -9.06 8.54 -15.91
CA PHE A 74 -8.42 7.95 -17.09
C PHE A 74 -9.41 7.69 -18.21
N SER A 75 -9.03 7.99 -19.46
CA SER A 75 -9.83 7.75 -20.65
C SER A 75 -9.59 6.38 -21.27
N SER A 76 -8.50 5.69 -20.92
CA SER A 76 -8.14 4.37 -21.45
C SER A 76 -7.39 3.51 -20.42
N ILE A 77 -7.38 2.20 -20.64
CA ILE A 77 -6.60 1.24 -19.83
C ILE A 77 -5.10 1.56 -19.94
N GLU A 78 -4.61 1.90 -21.14
CA GLU A 78 -3.20 2.26 -21.35
C GLU A 78 -2.80 3.48 -20.53
N GLU A 79 -3.63 4.51 -20.51
CA GLU A 79 -3.41 5.70 -19.69
C GLU A 79 -3.37 5.35 -18.20
N ALA A 80 -4.29 4.52 -17.73
CA ALA A 80 -4.32 4.04 -16.34
C ALA A 80 -3.06 3.24 -15.98
N VAL A 81 -2.62 2.34 -16.85
CA VAL A 81 -1.38 1.55 -16.65
C VAL A 81 -0.16 2.47 -16.56
N ASN A 82 -0.04 3.42 -17.46
CA ASN A 82 1.10 4.36 -17.47
C ASN A 82 1.11 5.23 -16.23
N SER A 83 -0.04 5.68 -15.76
CA SER A 83 -0.19 6.44 -14.52
C SER A 83 0.22 5.63 -13.31
N LEU A 84 -0.20 4.37 -13.22
CA LEU A 84 0.20 3.47 -12.13
C LEU A 84 1.71 3.24 -12.09
N LYS A 85 2.34 3.03 -13.24
CA LYS A 85 3.79 2.87 -13.34
C LYS A 85 4.52 4.12 -12.87
N ALA A 86 4.09 5.29 -13.32
CA ALA A 86 4.68 6.57 -12.93
C ALA A 86 4.55 6.84 -11.43
N ARG A 87 3.39 6.55 -10.86
CA ARG A 87 3.13 6.68 -9.42
C ARG A 87 4.03 5.75 -8.60
N ARG A 88 4.15 4.49 -8.98
CA ARG A 88 5.02 3.52 -8.30
C ARG A 88 6.49 3.96 -8.36
N ALA A 89 6.95 4.44 -9.50
CA ALA A 89 8.31 4.96 -9.66
C ALA A 89 8.56 6.19 -8.77
N SER A 90 7.62 7.12 -8.73
CA SER A 90 7.68 8.32 -7.89
C SER A 90 7.74 7.97 -6.40
N GLU A 91 6.88 7.08 -5.94
CA GLU A 91 6.87 6.62 -4.54
C GLU A 91 8.16 5.89 -4.18
N SER A 92 8.64 4.98 -5.03
CA SER A 92 9.90 4.25 -4.80
C SER A 92 11.09 5.18 -4.67
N LYS A 93 11.19 6.16 -5.56
CA LYS A 93 12.26 7.16 -5.55
C LYS A 93 12.21 7.98 -4.27
N ARG A 94 11.04 8.51 -3.93
CA ARG A 94 10.86 9.38 -2.77
C ARG A 94 11.20 8.66 -1.46
N TYR A 95 10.72 7.45 -1.27
CA TYR A 95 10.96 6.72 -0.03
C TYR A 95 12.39 6.20 0.09
N LEU A 96 13.04 5.88 -1.03
CA LEU A 96 14.45 5.56 -1.01
C LEU A 96 15.31 6.77 -0.60
N GLU A 97 15.00 7.95 -1.13
CA GLU A 97 15.70 9.20 -0.80
C GLU A 97 15.45 9.64 0.65
N LEU A 98 14.20 9.56 1.13
CA LEU A 98 13.82 10.02 2.47
C LEU A 98 14.21 9.06 3.59
N TYR A 99 14.09 7.75 3.37
CA TYR A 99 14.20 6.75 4.44
C TYR A 99 15.26 5.67 4.16
N GLY A 100 15.83 5.63 2.97
CA GLY A 100 16.77 4.59 2.58
C GLY A 100 16.13 3.20 2.47
N VAL A 101 14.81 3.12 2.22
CA VAL A 101 14.06 1.87 2.12
C VAL A 101 13.62 1.60 0.69
N ASP A 102 13.64 0.33 0.28
CA ASP A 102 13.05 -0.13 -0.96
C ASP A 102 11.65 -0.68 -0.69
N ILE A 103 10.62 0.09 -1.04
CA ILE A 103 9.23 -0.31 -0.81
C ILE A 103 8.78 -1.51 -1.65
N LYS A 104 9.57 -1.90 -2.64
CA LYS A 104 9.31 -3.09 -3.48
C LYS A 104 9.82 -4.38 -2.85
N ASP A 105 10.60 -4.31 -1.78
CA ASP A 105 11.07 -5.48 -1.06
C ASP A 105 9.93 -6.05 -0.21
N MET A 106 9.40 -7.19 -0.62
CA MET A 106 8.27 -7.83 0.06
C MET A 106 8.61 -8.35 1.46
N ASN A 107 9.89 -8.48 1.79
CA ASN A 107 10.33 -8.82 3.15
C ASN A 107 10.06 -7.72 4.18
N ASN A 108 9.75 -6.52 3.73
CA ASN A 108 9.32 -5.43 4.60
C ASN A 108 7.99 -5.73 5.33
N TYR A 109 7.16 -6.59 4.74
CA TYR A 109 5.78 -6.83 5.20
C TYR A 109 5.68 -8.18 5.89
N LYS A 110 4.76 -8.29 6.85
CA LYS A 110 4.51 -9.54 7.57
C LYS A 110 3.70 -10.52 6.74
N PHE A 111 2.85 -10.02 5.85
CA PHE A 111 2.03 -10.85 4.97
C PHE A 111 1.85 -10.18 3.61
N VAL A 112 1.98 -10.97 2.55
CA VAL A 112 1.81 -10.51 1.16
C VAL A 112 0.72 -11.37 0.50
N ILE A 113 -0.30 -10.72 -0.05
CA ILE A 113 -1.41 -11.43 -0.71
C ILE A 113 -1.64 -10.91 -2.12
N ASP A 114 -1.71 -11.82 -3.09
CA ASP A 114 -2.11 -11.49 -4.47
C ASP A 114 -3.63 -11.38 -4.56
N THR A 115 -4.09 -10.23 -5.03
CA THR A 115 -5.53 -9.92 -5.14
C THR A 115 -6.07 -10.02 -6.56
N SER A 116 -5.24 -10.42 -7.54
CA SER A 116 -5.60 -10.37 -8.97
C SER A 116 -6.87 -11.11 -9.32
N ILE A 117 -7.09 -12.28 -8.69
CA ILE A 117 -8.26 -13.15 -8.96
C ILE A 117 -9.18 -13.30 -7.74
N ARG A 118 -8.93 -12.58 -6.66
CA ARG A 118 -9.74 -12.63 -5.43
C ARG A 118 -10.72 -11.47 -5.37
N THR A 119 -11.91 -11.74 -4.86
CA THR A 119 -12.89 -10.68 -4.52
C THR A 119 -12.43 -9.92 -3.27
N PRO A 120 -12.96 -8.70 -3.02
CA PRO A 120 -12.67 -7.97 -1.79
C PRO A 120 -12.98 -8.79 -0.53
N ASP A 121 -14.07 -9.53 -0.50
CA ASP A 121 -14.44 -10.37 0.65
C ASP A 121 -13.46 -11.50 0.85
N GLU A 122 -13.02 -12.16 -0.22
CA GLU A 122 -12.01 -13.22 -0.15
C GLU A 122 -10.68 -12.67 0.39
N VAL A 123 -10.24 -11.50 -0.09
CA VAL A 123 -9.03 -10.84 0.40
C VAL A 123 -9.16 -10.49 1.89
N ALA A 124 -10.27 -9.90 2.29
CA ALA A 124 -10.53 -9.53 3.69
C ALA A 124 -10.52 -10.75 4.61
N ASN A 125 -11.15 -11.84 4.20
CA ASN A 125 -11.18 -13.09 4.96
C ASN A 125 -9.79 -13.70 5.12
N GLU A 126 -8.98 -13.70 4.07
CA GLU A 126 -7.61 -14.20 4.13
C GLU A 126 -6.73 -13.34 5.03
N ILE A 127 -6.83 -12.03 4.95
CA ILE A 127 -6.08 -11.11 5.81
C ILE A 127 -6.47 -11.34 7.28
N LEU A 128 -7.76 -11.45 7.57
CA LEU A 128 -8.25 -11.67 8.93
C LEU A 128 -7.78 -13.01 9.49
N HIS A 129 -7.81 -14.07 8.68
CA HIS A 129 -7.33 -15.39 9.06
C HIS A 129 -5.84 -15.36 9.42
N HIS A 130 -5.01 -14.76 8.58
CA HIS A 130 -3.57 -14.65 8.81
C HIS A 130 -3.23 -13.72 9.97
N TYR A 131 -3.99 -12.64 10.15
CA TYR A 131 -3.88 -11.77 11.32
C TYR A 131 -4.11 -12.54 12.64
N ARG A 132 -5.12 -13.41 12.67
CA ARG A 132 -5.40 -14.24 13.86
C ARG A 132 -4.27 -15.20 14.15
N LEU A 133 -3.71 -15.86 13.13
CA LEU A 133 -2.56 -16.73 13.28
C LEU A 133 -1.35 -15.96 13.84
N TRP A 134 -1.08 -14.80 13.30
CA TRP A 134 0.00 -13.94 13.77
C TRP A 134 -0.23 -13.49 15.22
N LYS A 135 -1.43 -13.08 15.56
CA LYS A 135 -1.80 -12.63 16.91
C LYS A 135 -1.63 -13.74 17.96
N GLU A 136 -1.90 -14.97 17.57
CA GLU A 136 -1.76 -16.17 18.42
C GLU A 136 -0.34 -16.74 18.43
N GLY A 137 0.59 -16.16 17.69
CA GLY A 137 1.96 -16.67 17.56
C GLY A 137 2.07 -17.97 16.78
N LYS A 138 1.07 -18.30 15.95
CA LYS A 138 1.05 -19.49 15.10
C LYS A 138 1.75 -19.25 13.77
N PRO A 139 2.37 -20.27 13.16
CA PRO A 139 3.00 -20.13 11.85
C PRO A 139 1.97 -19.88 10.74
N PHE A 140 2.34 -19.08 9.75
CA PHE A 140 1.56 -18.82 8.55
C PHE A 140 2.50 -18.53 7.37
N PRO A 141 2.07 -18.75 6.12
CA PRO A 141 2.90 -18.44 4.97
C PRO A 141 3.09 -16.92 4.83
N HIS A 142 4.29 -16.50 4.47
CA HIS A 142 4.59 -15.08 4.23
C HIS A 142 3.81 -14.54 3.03
N THR A 143 3.66 -15.35 1.98
CA THR A 143 3.03 -14.95 0.73
C THR A 143 1.89 -15.89 0.36
N LEU A 144 0.75 -15.33 -0.03
CA LEU A 144 -0.38 -16.04 -0.60
C LEU A 144 -0.54 -15.60 -2.07
N ASP A 145 -0.09 -16.45 -3.00
CA ASP A 145 -0.15 -16.22 -4.45
C ASP A 145 -1.57 -16.46 -5.00
N LYS A 146 -1.73 -16.29 -6.31
CA LYS A 146 -3.02 -16.49 -7.00
C LYS A 146 -3.65 -17.84 -6.72
#